data_e6d0ee85f0356151a29eaa79a5c953c0
#
_entry.id   e6d0ee85f0356151a29eaa79a5c953c0
#
_cell.length_a   1.000
_cell.length_b   1.000
_cell.length_c   1.000
_cell.angle_alpha   90.00
_cell.angle_beta   90.00
_cell.angle_gamma   90.00
#
_symmetry.space_group_name_H-M   'P 1'
#
loop_
_entity.id
_entity.type
_entity.pdbx_description
1 polymer ?
#
loop_
_entity_poly.entity_id
_entity_poly.type
_entity_poly.pdbx_seq_one_letter_code
_entity_poly.pdbx_strand_id
1 'polypeptide(L)'
;MATAPASAREVPQPPAWTMTSLTVGELIAKGGRQLTGAQVKSLFDRAVMEGADGGTAWREMSFPDGKVTGQTRMSADLSIDYQGTWWVDEQGRRCWVNERFAGYAPNCMYYYLLEGRYYVSEADATRKNARLEVRRISKSPGTAN
;
A
#
# COMPACT_ATOMS: atom_id res chain seq x y z
N MET A 1 9.02 36.01 -17.96
CA MET A 1 9.12 35.34 -17.93
C MET A 1 8.72 34.61 -17.08
N ALA A 2 8.55 33.98 -16.93
CA ALA A 2 8.17 33.32 -16.42
C ALA A 2 8.33 32.63 -15.61
N THR A 3 8.11 32.24 -15.13
CA THR A 3 8.28 31.76 -14.31
C THR A 3 7.86 30.72 -13.84
N ALA A 4 8.07 30.00 -13.97
CA ALA A 4 7.78 28.91 -13.71
C ALA A 4 7.41 28.58 -12.70
N PRO A 5 7.29 28.60 -12.43
CA PRO A 5 6.98 28.40 -11.62
C PRO A 5 6.50 27.83 -10.62
N ALA A 6 5.61 28.21 -10.08
CA ALA A 6 5.05 27.57 -8.96
C ALA A 6 4.66 26.17 -9.22
N SER A 7 4.19 25.83 -10.40
CA SER A 7 3.78 24.48 -10.70
C SER A 7 4.90 23.46 -10.52
N ALA A 8 6.12 23.88 -10.75
CA ALA A 8 7.25 22.98 -10.59
C ALA A 8 7.54 22.65 -9.14
N ARG A 9 7.02 23.47 -8.23
CA ARG A 9 7.27 23.27 -6.80
C ARG A 9 6.10 22.67 -6.06
N GLU A 10 5.05 22.42 -6.76
CA GLU A 10 3.88 21.86 -6.13
C GLU A 10 4.04 20.39 -5.83
N VAL A 11 3.09 19.86 -5.11
CA VAL A 11 3.07 18.46 -4.76
C VAL A 11 3.09 17.63 -6.04
N PRO A 12 4.00 16.68 -6.16
CA PRO A 12 4.05 15.83 -7.34
C PRO A 12 2.76 15.06 -7.53
N GLN A 13 2.38 14.86 -8.78
CA GLN A 13 1.26 13.98 -9.08
C GLN A 13 1.62 12.55 -8.75
N PRO A 14 0.67 11.74 -8.27
CA PRO A 14 0.92 10.33 -8.08
C PRO A 14 1.32 9.67 -9.39
N PRO A 15 2.23 8.69 -9.35
CA PRO A 15 2.56 7.96 -10.57
C PRO A 15 1.32 7.30 -11.18
N ALA A 16 1.28 7.22 -12.49
CA ALA A 16 0.12 6.67 -13.19
C ALA A 16 -0.24 5.26 -12.72
N TRP A 17 0.75 4.45 -12.35
CA TRP A 17 0.48 3.08 -11.92
C TRP A 17 -0.32 3.01 -10.61
N THR A 18 -0.38 4.08 -9.84
CA THR A 18 -1.13 4.11 -8.59
C THR A 18 -2.61 4.41 -8.80
N MET A 19 -2.99 4.76 -10.01
CA MET A 19 -4.35 5.19 -10.32
C MET A 19 -5.20 4.01 -10.76
N THR A 20 -6.42 3.94 -10.26
CA THR A 20 -7.40 2.98 -10.74
C THR A 20 -8.80 3.50 -10.50
N SER A 21 -9.71 3.13 -11.39
CA SER A 21 -11.13 3.39 -11.19
C SER A 21 -11.90 2.12 -10.83
N LEU A 22 -11.18 0.99 -10.67
CA LEU A 22 -11.85 -0.27 -10.36
C LEU A 22 -12.49 -0.24 -8.98
N THR A 23 -13.66 -0.84 -8.89
CA THR A 23 -14.28 -1.18 -7.62
C THR A 23 -14.01 -2.64 -7.30
N VAL A 24 -14.28 -3.03 -6.06
CA VAL A 24 -14.16 -4.42 -5.63
C VAL A 24 -14.97 -5.34 -6.53
N GLY A 25 -16.23 -4.96 -6.82
CA GLY A 25 -17.08 -5.79 -7.68
C GLY A 25 -16.56 -5.94 -9.09
N GLU A 26 -16.00 -4.86 -9.65
CA GLU A 26 -15.43 -4.92 -10.99
C GLU A 26 -14.19 -5.81 -11.01
N LEU A 27 -13.36 -5.72 -9.99
CA LEU A 27 -12.17 -6.57 -9.90
C LEU A 27 -12.57 -8.04 -9.89
N ILE A 28 -13.57 -8.40 -9.08
CA ILE A 28 -14.03 -9.78 -8.99
C ILE A 28 -14.65 -10.24 -10.31
N ALA A 29 -15.42 -9.37 -10.95
CA ALA A 29 -16.03 -9.69 -12.25
C ALA A 29 -14.98 -9.97 -13.32
N LYS A 30 -13.80 -9.40 -13.20
CA LYS A 30 -12.70 -9.60 -14.14
C LYS A 30 -11.83 -10.80 -13.77
N GLY A 31 -12.20 -11.58 -12.78
CA GLY A 31 -11.44 -12.77 -12.38
C GLY A 31 -10.47 -12.55 -11.24
N GLY A 32 -10.48 -11.37 -10.65
CA GLY A 32 -9.65 -11.11 -9.48
C GLY A 32 -10.25 -11.69 -8.21
N ARG A 33 -9.49 -11.66 -7.14
CA ARG A 33 -9.94 -12.25 -5.88
C ARG A 33 -9.33 -11.54 -4.68
N GLN A 34 -10.02 -11.62 -3.57
CA GLN A 34 -9.50 -11.22 -2.28
C GLN A 34 -8.52 -12.29 -1.79
N LEU A 35 -7.38 -11.87 -1.31
CA LEU A 35 -6.40 -12.80 -0.73
C LEU A 35 -6.85 -13.25 0.65
N THR A 36 -6.54 -14.49 0.99
CA THR A 36 -6.78 -15.01 2.34
C THR A 36 -5.74 -14.43 3.30
N GLY A 37 -6.01 -14.54 4.60
CA GLY A 37 -5.04 -14.11 5.60
C GLY A 37 -3.69 -14.82 5.47
N ALA A 38 -3.70 -16.12 5.18
CA ALA A 38 -2.46 -16.87 4.98
C ALA A 38 -1.70 -16.37 3.75
N GLN A 39 -2.42 -16.03 2.68
CA GLN A 39 -1.79 -15.47 1.48
C GLN A 39 -1.20 -14.08 1.74
N VAL A 40 -1.92 -13.27 2.50
CA VAL A 40 -1.42 -11.94 2.88
C VAL A 40 -0.16 -12.08 3.72
N LYS A 41 -0.17 -12.98 4.69
CA LYS A 41 1.00 -13.18 5.55
C LYS A 41 2.22 -13.62 4.73
N SER A 42 2.04 -14.54 3.81
CA SER A 42 3.11 -15.00 2.95
C SER A 42 3.60 -13.89 2.01
N LEU A 43 2.67 -13.11 1.47
CA LEU A 43 3.01 -12.01 0.57
C LEU A 43 3.93 -11.00 1.23
N PHE A 44 3.68 -10.68 2.50
CA PHE A 44 4.41 -9.63 3.21
C PHE A 44 5.65 -10.13 3.94
N ASP A 45 6.00 -11.39 3.78
CA ASP A 45 7.26 -11.90 4.32
C ASP A 45 8.42 -11.30 3.51
N ARG A 46 9.08 -10.31 4.07
CA ARG A 46 10.20 -9.60 3.44
C ARG A 46 9.79 -8.93 2.13
N ALA A 47 8.63 -8.33 2.13
CA ALA A 47 8.12 -7.65 0.95
C ALA A 47 8.45 -6.17 0.98
N VAL A 48 8.62 -5.62 -0.21
CA VAL A 48 8.68 -4.18 -0.42
C VAL A 48 7.35 -3.77 -1.03
N MET A 49 6.67 -2.83 -0.41
CA MET A 49 5.39 -2.33 -0.90
C MET A 49 5.50 -0.84 -1.18
N GLU A 50 4.94 -0.42 -2.30
CA GLU A 50 4.90 0.98 -2.69
C GLU A 50 3.47 1.40 -2.95
N GLY A 51 3.18 2.65 -2.64
CA GLY A 51 1.89 3.25 -2.91
C GLY A 51 1.99 4.75 -2.92
N ALA A 52 0.87 5.40 -3.16
CA ALA A 52 0.79 6.85 -3.11
C ALA A 52 -0.54 7.23 -2.48
N ASP A 53 -0.56 8.36 -1.81
CA ASP A 53 -1.73 8.84 -1.12
C ASP A 53 -1.71 10.37 -1.15
N GLY A 54 -2.68 10.94 -1.86
CA GLY A 54 -2.83 12.39 -1.87
C GLY A 54 -1.62 13.17 -2.35
N GLY A 55 -0.87 12.64 -3.28
CA GLY A 55 0.31 13.33 -3.82
C GLY A 55 1.61 12.99 -3.13
N THR A 56 1.56 12.22 -2.03
CA THR A 56 2.78 11.69 -1.43
C THR A 56 2.97 10.25 -1.85
N ALA A 57 4.21 9.86 -2.07
CA ALA A 57 4.55 8.48 -2.40
C ALA A 57 5.27 7.86 -1.21
N TRP A 58 5.06 6.57 -1.01
CA TRP A 58 5.72 5.89 0.09
C TRP A 58 6.18 4.51 -0.35
N ARG A 59 7.17 4.02 0.35
CA ARG A 59 7.75 2.71 0.12
C ARG A 59 8.11 2.12 1.47
N GLU A 60 7.73 0.89 1.70
CA GLU A 60 8.01 0.25 2.98
C GLU A 60 8.42 -1.20 2.80
N MET A 61 9.17 -1.70 3.77
CA MET A 61 9.58 -3.09 3.83
C MET A 61 8.97 -3.73 5.07
N SER A 62 8.37 -4.89 4.89
CA SER A 62 7.79 -5.67 5.97
C SER A 62 8.67 -6.88 6.26
N PHE A 63 8.88 -7.18 7.54
CA PHE A 63 9.73 -8.28 7.98
C PHE A 63 8.90 -9.35 8.66
N PRO A 64 9.36 -10.61 8.64
CA PRO A 64 8.62 -11.71 9.25
C PRO A 64 8.35 -11.55 10.74
N ASP A 65 9.18 -10.78 11.43
CA ASP A 65 9.02 -10.56 12.87
C ASP A 65 7.96 -9.50 13.20
N GLY A 66 7.30 -8.94 12.19
CA GLY A 66 6.26 -7.95 12.37
C GLY A 66 6.73 -6.51 12.30
N LYS A 67 7.99 -6.28 11.98
CA LYS A 67 8.50 -4.92 11.84
C LYS A 67 8.26 -4.37 10.46
N VAL A 68 8.10 -3.06 10.39
CA VAL A 68 7.97 -2.30 9.14
C VAL A 68 8.94 -1.15 9.21
N THR A 69 9.69 -0.95 8.14
CA THR A 69 10.47 0.28 7.96
C THR A 69 10.06 0.89 6.63
N GLY A 70 9.93 2.19 6.60
CA GLY A 70 9.48 2.83 5.37
C GLY A 70 9.92 4.26 5.24
N GLN A 71 9.59 4.82 4.12
CA GLN A 71 9.91 6.20 3.79
C GLN A 71 8.75 6.80 3.02
N THR A 72 8.33 7.98 3.43
CA THR A 72 7.32 8.77 2.73
C THR A 72 8.01 9.93 2.06
N ARG A 73 7.82 10.07 0.77
CA ARG A 73 8.34 11.22 0.03
C ARG A 73 7.27 12.30 -0.01
N MET A 74 7.55 13.41 0.65
CA MET A 74 6.63 14.53 0.73
C MET A 74 6.80 15.50 -0.43
N SER A 75 8.02 15.61 -0.95
CA SER A 75 8.36 16.45 -2.09
C SER A 75 9.67 15.94 -2.70
N ALA A 76 10.15 16.62 -3.73
CA ALA A 76 11.40 16.21 -4.36
C ALA A 76 12.57 16.19 -3.37
N ASP A 77 12.53 17.08 -2.37
CA ASP A 77 13.64 17.26 -1.44
C ASP A 77 13.38 16.77 -0.04
N LEU A 78 12.18 16.29 0.25
CA LEU A 78 11.80 15.93 1.61
C LEU A 78 11.26 14.51 1.66
N SER A 79 11.95 13.69 2.42
CA SER A 79 11.50 12.34 2.74
C SER A 79 11.50 12.17 4.24
N ILE A 80 10.56 11.42 4.73
CA ILE A 80 10.42 11.13 6.15
C ILE A 80 10.48 9.63 6.34
N ASP A 81 11.40 9.17 7.18
CA ASP A 81 11.49 7.77 7.53
C ASP A 81 10.47 7.45 8.61
N TYR A 82 9.93 6.24 8.57
CA TYR A 82 9.04 5.78 9.61
C TYR A 82 9.29 4.30 9.91
N GLN A 83 8.86 3.90 11.08
CA GLN A 83 8.92 2.53 11.54
C GLN A 83 7.59 2.17 12.17
N GLY A 84 7.29 0.89 12.17
CA GLY A 84 6.07 0.42 12.78
C GLY A 84 6.02 -1.07 12.87
N THR A 85 4.82 -1.58 13.11
CA THR A 85 4.58 -3.01 13.20
C THR A 85 3.40 -3.38 12.31
N TRP A 86 3.40 -4.62 11.84
CA TRP A 86 2.32 -5.14 11.01
C TRP A 86 1.95 -6.54 11.48
N TRP A 87 0.72 -6.93 11.19
CA TRP A 87 0.22 -8.26 11.49
C TRP A 87 -0.98 -8.53 10.57
N VAL A 88 -1.41 -9.78 10.53
CA VAL A 88 -2.63 -10.16 9.83
C VAL A 88 -3.67 -10.51 10.88
N ASP A 89 -4.85 -9.91 10.77
CA ASP A 89 -5.90 -10.14 11.76
C ASP A 89 -6.77 -11.34 11.38
N GLU A 90 -7.76 -11.63 12.24
CA GLU A 90 -8.64 -12.76 12.04
C GLU A 90 -9.49 -12.67 10.79
N GLN A 91 -9.69 -11.47 10.29
CA GLN A 91 -10.47 -11.23 9.08
C GLN A 91 -9.62 -11.34 7.82
N GLY A 92 -8.32 -11.58 7.96
CA GLY A 92 -7.43 -11.69 6.81
C GLY A 92 -6.90 -10.36 6.31
N ARG A 93 -7.03 -9.30 7.09
CA ARG A 93 -6.52 -7.99 6.72
C ARG A 93 -5.08 -7.83 7.20
N ARG A 94 -4.30 -7.11 6.43
CA ARG A 94 -3.01 -6.64 6.93
C ARG A 94 -3.24 -5.37 7.70
N CYS A 95 -2.89 -5.40 8.95
CA CYS A 95 -2.98 -4.24 9.83
C CYS A 95 -1.59 -3.71 10.09
N TRP A 96 -1.46 -2.41 10.22
CA TRP A 96 -0.17 -1.84 10.58
C TRP A 96 -0.39 -0.59 11.41
N VAL A 97 0.63 -0.24 12.19
CA VAL A 97 0.61 0.95 13.00
C VAL A 97 1.99 1.60 12.91
N ASN A 98 1.99 2.91 12.72
CA ASN A 98 3.21 3.69 12.72
C ASN A 98 3.63 3.89 14.18
N GLU A 99 4.90 3.68 14.48
CA GLU A 99 5.43 3.81 15.83
C GLU A 99 5.11 5.17 16.46
N ARG A 100 5.15 6.24 15.66
CA ARG A 100 4.83 7.58 16.14
C ARG A 100 3.38 7.75 16.53
N PHE A 101 2.51 6.89 16.02
CA PHE A 101 1.07 6.99 16.24
C PHE A 101 0.53 5.71 16.88
N ALA A 102 1.33 5.08 17.74
CA ALA A 102 0.97 3.80 18.33
C ALA A 102 -0.31 3.84 19.16
N GLY A 103 -0.70 5.00 19.65
CA GLY A 103 -1.96 5.15 20.37
C GLY A 103 -3.19 5.28 19.48
N TYR A 104 -3.01 5.33 18.16
CA TYR A 104 -4.11 5.45 17.22
C TYR A 104 -4.55 4.07 16.77
N ALA A 105 -5.77 3.99 16.23
CA ALA A 105 -6.26 2.74 15.68
C ALA A 105 -5.38 2.28 14.52
N PRO A 106 -5.12 0.97 14.41
CA PRO A 106 -4.33 0.46 13.29
C PRO A 106 -5.05 0.69 11.96
N ASN A 107 -4.26 0.78 10.90
CA ASN A 107 -4.79 0.80 9.54
C ASN A 107 -4.84 -0.65 9.06
N CYS A 108 -6.04 -1.15 8.78
CA CYS A 108 -6.26 -2.53 8.36
C CYS A 108 -6.91 -2.57 6.98
N MET A 109 -6.31 -3.31 6.06
CA MET A 109 -6.77 -3.36 4.68
C MET A 109 -6.85 -4.80 4.18
N TYR A 110 -7.84 -5.04 3.31
CA TYR A 110 -7.92 -6.28 2.54
C TYR A 110 -7.10 -6.13 1.27
N TYR A 111 -6.45 -7.19 0.88
CA TYR A 111 -5.63 -7.22 -0.32
C TYR A 111 -6.30 -8.06 -1.40
N TYR A 112 -6.22 -7.60 -2.62
CA TYR A 112 -6.82 -8.23 -3.80
C TYR A 112 -5.78 -8.43 -4.87
N LEU A 113 -5.98 -9.43 -5.70
CA LEU A 113 -5.07 -9.75 -6.79
C LEU A 113 -5.87 -9.89 -8.09
N LEU A 114 -5.42 -9.21 -9.13
CA LEU A 114 -5.96 -9.33 -10.48
C LEU A 114 -4.82 -9.21 -11.47
N GLU A 115 -4.64 -10.26 -12.26
CA GLU A 115 -3.64 -10.27 -13.34
C GLU A 115 -2.24 -9.83 -12.88
N GLY A 116 -1.82 -10.32 -11.73
CA GLY A 116 -0.50 -10.01 -11.20
C GLY A 116 -0.38 -8.66 -10.53
N ARG A 117 -1.46 -7.91 -10.43
CA ARG A 117 -1.47 -6.61 -9.76
C ARG A 117 -2.18 -6.71 -8.42
N TYR A 118 -1.67 -5.96 -7.46
CA TYR A 118 -2.23 -5.93 -6.12
C TYR A 118 -3.04 -4.66 -5.90
N TYR A 119 -4.14 -4.81 -5.20
CA TYR A 119 -5.04 -3.74 -4.85
C TYR A 119 -5.43 -3.86 -3.40
N VAL A 120 -5.81 -2.76 -2.78
CA VAL A 120 -6.26 -2.76 -1.40
C VAL A 120 -7.57 -2.02 -1.25
N SER A 121 -8.34 -2.41 -0.24
CA SER A 121 -9.55 -1.71 0.18
C SER A 121 -9.78 -1.96 1.65
N GLU A 122 -10.44 -1.03 2.31
CA GLU A 122 -10.92 -1.26 3.67
C GLU A 122 -12.09 -2.24 3.69
N ALA A 123 -12.69 -2.50 2.55
CA ALA A 123 -13.86 -3.33 2.42
C ALA A 123 -13.53 -4.71 1.89
N ASP A 124 -14.25 -5.72 2.35
CA ASP A 124 -14.10 -7.07 1.83
C ASP A 124 -14.88 -7.27 0.53
N ALA A 125 -14.83 -8.50 0.00
CA ALA A 125 -15.39 -8.81 -1.30
C ALA A 125 -16.92 -8.68 -1.38
N THR A 126 -17.61 -8.54 -0.26
CA THR A 126 -19.06 -8.34 -0.26
C THR A 126 -19.47 -6.90 -0.59
N ARG A 127 -18.54 -5.97 -0.46
CA ARG A 127 -18.80 -4.55 -0.69
C ARG A 127 -18.44 -4.18 -2.12
N LYS A 128 -19.30 -4.49 -3.04
CA LYS A 128 -19.01 -4.41 -4.49
C LYS A 128 -18.70 -3.00 -4.98
N ASN A 129 -19.26 -1.99 -4.34
CA ASN A 129 -19.05 -0.60 -4.76
C ASN A 129 -17.84 0.06 -4.12
N ALA A 130 -17.13 -0.65 -3.25
CA ALA A 130 -15.98 -0.08 -2.57
C ALA A 130 -14.85 0.19 -3.56
N ARG A 131 -14.15 1.29 -3.36
CA ARG A 131 -13.03 1.66 -4.22
C ARG A 131 -11.78 0.89 -3.84
N LEU A 132 -10.95 0.68 -4.84
CA LEU A 132 -9.66 0.03 -4.68
C LEU A 132 -8.54 1.06 -4.87
N GLU A 133 -7.41 0.77 -4.25
CA GLU A 133 -6.17 1.49 -4.49
C GLU A 133 -5.13 0.50 -4.95
N VAL A 134 -4.21 0.93 -5.80
CA VAL A 134 -3.18 0.05 -6.34
C VAL A 134 -1.98 0.03 -5.41
N ARG A 135 -1.40 -1.14 -5.25
CA ARG A 135 -0.15 -1.32 -4.52
C ARG A 135 0.83 -2.12 -5.36
N ARG A 136 2.08 -1.73 -5.33
CA ARG A 136 3.15 -2.48 -5.98
C ARG A 136 3.88 -3.24 -4.89
N ILE A 137 3.90 -4.56 -4.99
CA ILE A 137 4.47 -5.42 -3.95
C ILE A 137 5.46 -6.38 -4.61
N SER A 138 6.67 -6.41 -4.08
CA SER A 138 7.71 -7.30 -4.56
C SER A 138 8.52 -7.83 -3.38
N LYS A 139 9.26 -8.89 -3.60
CA LYS A 139 10.12 -9.43 -2.56
C LYS A 139 11.41 -8.63 -2.48
N SER A 140 11.92 -8.51 -1.26
CA SER A 140 13.17 -7.80 -1.05
C SER A 140 14.31 -8.56 -1.73
N PRO A 141 15.17 -7.86 -2.49
CA PRO A 141 16.30 -8.51 -3.13
C PRO A 141 17.28 -9.16 -2.16
N GLY A 142 17.35 -8.65 -0.94
CA GLY A 142 18.29 -9.19 0.04
C GLY A 142 17.93 -10.55 0.59
N THR A 143 16.77 -11.08 0.25
CA THR A 143 16.34 -12.39 0.75
C THR A 143 16.82 -13.53 -0.11
N ALA A 144 17.52 -13.25 -1.18
CA ALA A 144 17.94 -14.27 -2.10
C ALA A 144 19.00 -15.22 -1.53
N ASN A 145 19.52 -14.92 -0.40
CA ASN A 145 20.57 -15.78 0.18
C ASN A 145 20.03 -16.87 1.02
#